data_c1cde748b0c125b2bf014bbd020ca4c5
#
_entry.id   c1cde748b0c125b2bf014bbd020ca4c5
#
_cell.length_a   1.000
_cell.length_b   1.000
_cell.length_c   1.000
_cell.angle_alpha   90.00
_cell.angle_beta   90.00
_cell.angle_gamma   90.00
#
_symmetry.space_group_name_H-M   'P 1'
#
loop_
_entity.id
_entity.type
_entity.pdbx_description
1 polymer ?
#
loop_
_entity_poly.entity_id
_entity_poly.type
_entity_poly.pdbx_seq_one_letter_code
_entity_poly.pdbx_strand_id
1 'polypeptide(L)'
;MRISNIDERHFYEIEAYRNGWSKDELARQYGSSLYERLALSRNKEEVMRLAMEGQSKIIDNLQKFLLELGRGFTFVGRQVRFTFEEEHFRVDLVFYNRLLRCFVLFDLKIGQLKHQDIGQMQMYVNYYDRKVKLEDENPTVGIIICKDKKDAIVEMTLPKDNNQIFASKYQTVLPSKE
;
A
#
# COMPACT_ATOMS: atom_id res chain seq x y z
N MET A 1 -15.76 12.10 5.61
CA MET A 1 -16.53 10.91 5.21
C MET A 1 -17.98 11.13 5.59
N ARG A 2 -18.93 10.90 4.68
CA ARG A 2 -20.36 11.07 4.96
C ARG A 2 -21.03 9.70 4.82
N ILE A 3 -21.45 9.12 5.94
CA ILE A 3 -22.16 7.83 5.99
C ILE A 3 -23.65 8.13 6.02
N SER A 4 -24.38 7.66 5.01
CA SER A 4 -25.83 7.96 4.84
C SER A 4 -26.70 7.11 5.75
N ASN A 5 -26.32 5.87 6.01
CA ASN A 5 -27.03 4.96 6.90
C ASN A 5 -26.74 5.34 8.36
N ILE A 6 -27.81 5.57 9.14
CA ILE A 6 -27.70 6.03 10.53
C ILE A 6 -27.11 4.93 11.43
N ASP A 7 -27.55 3.69 11.25
CA ASP A 7 -27.08 2.54 12.06
C ASP A 7 -25.62 2.22 11.79
N GLU A 8 -25.23 2.24 10.53
CA GLU A 8 -23.85 2.08 10.10
C GLU A 8 -22.95 3.20 10.67
N ARG A 9 -23.40 4.45 10.62
CA ARG A 9 -22.69 5.58 11.19
C ARG A 9 -22.50 5.43 12.68
N HIS A 10 -23.56 5.12 13.45
CA HIS A 10 -23.51 4.87 14.88
C HIS A 10 -22.56 3.72 15.23
N PHE A 11 -22.60 2.65 14.45
CA PHE A 11 -21.65 1.54 14.63
C PHE A 11 -20.20 2.02 14.52
N TYR A 12 -19.85 2.75 13.46
CA TYR A 12 -18.48 3.23 13.29
C TYR A 12 -18.06 4.28 14.31
N GLU A 13 -18.98 5.13 14.81
CA GLU A 13 -18.72 6.07 15.89
C GLU A 13 -18.38 5.33 17.20
N ILE A 14 -19.17 4.33 17.56
CA ILE A 14 -18.96 3.52 18.78
C ILE A 14 -17.66 2.73 18.69
N GLU A 15 -17.43 2.04 17.58
CA GLU A 15 -16.23 1.20 17.41
C GLU A 15 -14.95 2.04 17.31
N ALA A 16 -15.00 3.18 16.66
CA ALA A 16 -13.86 4.10 16.61
C ALA A 16 -13.49 4.61 18.00
N TYR A 17 -14.48 4.95 18.82
CA TYR A 17 -14.25 5.38 20.19
C TYR A 17 -13.71 4.26 21.08
N ARG A 18 -14.32 3.06 21.03
CA ARG A 18 -13.92 1.90 21.84
C ARG A 18 -12.50 1.42 21.54
N ASN A 19 -12.13 1.44 20.27
CA ASN A 19 -10.86 0.88 19.80
C ASN A 19 -9.79 1.96 19.55
N GLY A 20 -10.08 3.24 19.83
CA GLY A 20 -9.16 4.34 19.63
C GLY A 20 -8.71 4.52 18.17
N TRP A 21 -9.60 4.27 17.21
CA TRP A 21 -9.25 4.34 15.79
C TRP A 21 -8.85 5.74 15.37
N SER A 22 -7.75 5.83 14.65
CA SER A 22 -7.40 7.03 13.92
C SER A 22 -8.38 7.28 12.77
N LYS A 23 -8.37 8.48 12.20
CA LYS A 23 -9.18 8.81 11.02
C LYS A 23 -8.91 7.88 9.84
N ASP A 24 -7.65 7.49 9.64
CA ASP A 24 -7.25 6.59 8.56
C ASP A 24 -7.70 5.16 8.82
N GLU A 25 -7.64 4.72 10.07
CA GLU A 25 -8.14 3.42 10.47
C GLU A 25 -9.66 3.33 10.31
N LEU A 26 -10.40 4.35 10.75
CA LEU A 26 -11.84 4.44 10.52
C LEU A 26 -12.18 4.39 9.04
N ALA A 27 -11.45 5.12 8.20
CA ALA A 27 -11.65 5.10 6.74
C ALA A 27 -11.36 3.71 6.15
N ARG A 28 -10.34 3.01 6.65
CA ARG A 28 -10.01 1.64 6.24
C ARG A 28 -11.10 0.65 6.61
N GLN A 29 -11.59 0.68 7.84
CA GLN A 29 -12.65 -0.21 8.33
C GLN A 29 -13.97 0.02 7.58
N TYR A 30 -14.29 1.27 7.30
CA TYR A 30 -15.43 1.62 6.44
C TYR A 30 -15.24 1.10 5.01
N GLY A 31 -14.08 1.34 4.40
CA GLY A 31 -13.78 0.88 3.04
C GLY A 31 -13.74 -0.65 2.90
N SER A 32 -13.53 -1.39 4.01
CA SER A 32 -13.61 -2.85 4.05
C SER A 32 -15.02 -3.39 4.35
N SER A 33 -16.03 -2.51 4.41
CA SER A 33 -17.43 -2.86 4.73
C SER A 33 -17.56 -3.69 6.02
N LEU A 34 -16.88 -3.26 7.08
CA LEU A 34 -16.85 -4.00 8.35
C LEU A 34 -18.27 -4.16 8.94
N TYR A 35 -19.10 -3.12 8.85
CA TYR A 35 -20.49 -3.16 9.32
C TYR A 35 -21.29 -4.27 8.65
N GLU A 36 -21.26 -4.34 7.32
CA GLU A 36 -21.98 -5.34 6.55
C GLU A 36 -21.44 -6.76 6.82
N ARG A 37 -20.12 -6.92 6.91
CA ARG A 37 -19.50 -8.22 7.24
C ARG A 37 -19.93 -8.71 8.61
N LEU A 38 -20.01 -7.81 9.60
CA LEU A 38 -20.50 -8.15 10.93
C LEU A 38 -22.01 -8.45 10.94
N ALA A 39 -22.80 -7.70 10.17
CA ALA A 39 -24.25 -7.92 10.06
C ALA A 39 -24.59 -9.27 9.42
N LEU A 40 -23.79 -9.71 8.43
CA LEU A 40 -23.99 -10.98 7.72
C LEU A 40 -23.30 -12.18 8.38
N SER A 41 -22.36 -11.97 9.29
CA SER A 41 -21.60 -13.05 9.92
C SER A 41 -22.36 -13.71 11.05
N ARG A 42 -22.29 -15.05 11.07
CA ARG A 42 -22.71 -15.85 12.22
C ARG A 42 -21.73 -15.79 13.38
N ASN A 43 -20.46 -15.46 13.10
CA ASN A 43 -19.39 -15.32 14.10
C ASN A 43 -18.83 -13.88 14.06
N LYS A 44 -19.52 -13.00 14.77
CA LYS A 44 -19.16 -11.57 14.84
C LYS A 44 -17.82 -11.34 15.53
N GLU A 45 -17.50 -12.14 16.55
CA GLU A 45 -16.24 -12.03 17.30
C GLU A 45 -15.05 -12.34 16.41
N GLU A 46 -15.16 -13.39 15.59
CA GLU A 46 -14.11 -13.76 14.63
C GLU A 46 -13.87 -12.68 13.56
N VAL A 47 -14.95 -12.09 13.01
CA VAL A 47 -14.83 -10.99 12.04
C VAL A 47 -14.16 -9.78 12.68
N MET A 48 -14.53 -9.46 13.93
CA MET A 48 -13.94 -8.33 14.65
C MET A 48 -12.47 -8.60 14.98
N ARG A 49 -12.16 -9.81 15.46
CA ARG A 49 -10.78 -10.24 15.72
C ARG A 49 -9.90 -10.13 14.46
N LEU A 50 -10.37 -10.62 13.33
CA LEU A 50 -9.64 -10.54 12.06
C LEU A 50 -9.46 -9.08 11.58
N ALA A 51 -10.42 -8.21 11.83
CA ALA A 51 -10.29 -6.79 11.53
C ALA A 51 -9.21 -6.11 12.37
N MET A 52 -9.13 -6.43 13.67
CA MET A 52 -8.11 -5.93 14.59
C MET A 52 -6.73 -6.52 14.34
N GLU A 53 -6.65 -7.85 14.15
CA GLU A 53 -5.40 -8.54 13.82
C GLU A 53 -4.80 -8.07 12.49
N GLY A 54 -5.64 -7.68 11.53
CA GLY A 54 -5.21 -7.10 10.27
C GLY A 54 -4.38 -5.83 10.48
N GLN A 55 -4.76 -4.98 11.45
CA GLN A 55 -4.01 -3.78 11.81
C GLN A 55 -2.65 -4.11 12.45
N SER A 56 -2.64 -5.00 13.44
CA SER A 56 -1.41 -5.44 14.11
C SER A 56 -0.45 -6.11 13.12
N LYS A 57 -0.96 -7.06 12.32
CA LYS A 57 -0.15 -7.75 11.30
C LYS A 57 0.43 -6.82 10.24
N ILE A 58 -0.29 -5.76 9.85
CA ILE A 58 0.24 -4.77 8.89
C ILE A 58 1.40 -4.01 9.52
N ILE A 59 1.29 -3.62 10.79
CA ILE A 59 2.36 -2.91 11.51
C ILE A 59 3.58 -3.82 11.69
N ASP A 60 3.36 -5.06 12.15
CA ASP A 60 4.44 -6.04 12.33
C ASP A 60 5.10 -6.42 11.00
N ASN A 61 4.32 -6.57 9.96
CA ASN A 61 4.84 -6.86 8.62
C ASN A 61 5.58 -5.67 8.03
N LEU A 62 5.10 -4.44 8.27
CA LEU A 62 5.81 -3.23 7.86
C LEU A 62 7.16 -3.10 8.59
N GLN A 63 7.20 -3.39 9.90
CA GLN A 63 8.44 -3.37 10.66
C GLN A 63 9.43 -4.44 10.16
N LYS A 64 8.97 -5.67 9.94
CA LYS A 64 9.79 -6.75 9.34
C LYS A 64 10.28 -6.34 7.95
N PHE A 65 9.40 -5.83 7.11
CA PHE A 65 9.73 -5.34 5.78
C PHE A 65 10.78 -4.22 5.81
N LEU A 66 10.66 -3.28 6.75
CA LEU A 66 11.67 -2.23 6.96
C LEU A 66 13.03 -2.78 7.37
N LEU A 67 13.05 -3.83 8.21
CA LEU A 67 14.28 -4.51 8.61
C LEU A 67 14.89 -5.29 7.43
N GLU A 68 14.08 -5.89 6.56
CA GLU A 68 14.52 -6.60 5.37
C GLU A 68 15.04 -5.69 4.26
N LEU A 69 14.48 -4.47 4.12
CA LEU A 69 14.96 -3.48 3.14
C LEU A 69 16.42 -3.05 3.37
N GLY A 70 16.95 -3.27 4.58
CA GLY A 70 18.33 -2.96 4.91
C GLY A 70 18.56 -1.51 5.37
N ARG A 71 19.82 -1.08 5.30
CA ARG A 71 20.23 0.20 5.87
C ARG A 71 19.89 1.39 4.96
N GLY A 72 19.60 2.51 5.62
CA GLY A 72 19.45 3.79 4.93
C GLY A 72 18.04 4.15 4.53
N PHE A 73 17.04 3.28 4.70
CA PHE A 73 15.64 3.60 4.43
C PHE A 73 15.01 4.40 5.56
N THR A 74 14.32 5.46 5.17
CA THR A 74 13.47 6.29 6.03
C THR A 74 12.05 6.23 5.51
N PHE A 75 11.10 5.90 6.36
CA PHE A 75 9.68 5.89 5.99
C PHE A 75 9.18 7.33 5.83
N VAL A 76 8.63 7.65 4.67
CA VAL A 76 8.06 8.96 4.37
C VAL A 76 6.56 8.95 4.56
N GLY A 77 5.87 7.92 4.06
CA GLY A 77 4.43 7.81 4.21
C GLY A 77 3.84 6.57 3.57
N ARG A 78 2.59 6.31 3.93
CA ARG A 78 1.75 5.29 3.28
C ARG A 78 0.55 5.94 2.64
N GLN A 79 0.03 5.34 1.57
CA GLN A 79 -1.15 5.82 0.82
C GLN A 79 -1.02 7.31 0.48
N VAL A 80 0.20 7.70 0.07
CA VAL A 80 0.53 9.08 -0.24
C VAL A 80 -0.20 9.51 -1.50
N ARG A 81 -1.13 10.46 -1.33
CA ARG A 81 -1.94 10.98 -2.42
C ARG A 81 -1.25 12.16 -3.07
N PHE A 82 -1.27 12.17 -4.39
CA PHE A 82 -0.98 13.35 -5.18
C PHE A 82 -2.04 13.55 -6.27
N THR A 83 -2.14 14.77 -6.76
CA THR A 83 -3.10 15.15 -7.80
C THR A 83 -2.33 15.69 -8.99
N PHE A 84 -2.66 15.21 -10.17
CA PHE A 84 -2.12 15.70 -11.43
C PHE A 84 -3.27 15.79 -12.43
N GLU A 85 -3.46 16.97 -13.04
CA GLU A 85 -4.53 17.28 -14.00
C GLU A 85 -5.93 16.81 -13.54
N GLU A 86 -6.29 17.18 -12.30
CA GLU A 86 -7.57 16.83 -11.64
C GLU A 86 -7.75 15.33 -11.30
N GLU A 87 -6.86 14.46 -11.74
CA GLU A 87 -6.84 13.05 -11.37
C GLU A 87 -6.08 12.83 -10.06
N HIS A 88 -6.58 11.87 -9.27
CA HIS A 88 -6.03 11.55 -7.97
C HIS A 88 -5.35 10.20 -7.99
N PHE A 89 -4.09 10.21 -7.61
CA PHE A 89 -3.24 9.03 -7.55
C PHE A 89 -2.81 8.77 -6.11
N ARG A 90 -2.46 7.53 -5.83
CA ARG A 90 -2.06 7.11 -4.48
C ARG A 90 -0.96 6.07 -4.56
N VAL A 91 0.19 6.39 -3.96
CA VAL A 91 1.32 5.48 -3.81
C VAL A 91 1.15 4.73 -2.49
N ASP A 92 1.24 3.39 -2.50
CA ASP A 92 1.00 2.59 -1.30
C ASP A 92 2.00 2.87 -0.19
N LEU A 93 3.31 2.83 -0.49
CA LEU A 93 4.37 3.16 0.47
C LEU A 93 5.43 4.02 -0.19
N VAL A 94 5.87 5.03 0.51
CA VAL A 94 6.95 5.94 0.09
C VAL A 94 8.07 5.89 1.13
N PHE A 95 9.27 5.63 0.66
CA PHE A 95 10.51 5.69 1.43
C PHE A 95 11.49 6.66 0.78
N TYR A 96 12.43 7.13 1.59
CA TYR A 96 13.63 7.79 1.12
C TYR A 96 14.85 6.98 1.55
N ASN A 97 15.72 6.67 0.61
CA ASN A 97 16.99 5.98 0.93
C ASN A 97 18.13 7.00 0.96
N ARG A 98 18.64 7.27 2.16
CA ARG A 98 19.69 8.27 2.39
C ARG A 98 21.04 7.89 1.78
N LEU A 99 21.31 6.58 1.60
CA LEU A 99 22.56 6.11 1.03
C LEU A 99 22.56 6.26 -0.50
N LEU A 100 21.41 5.95 -1.10
CA LEU A 100 21.18 6.13 -2.53
C LEU A 100 20.72 7.53 -2.89
N ARG A 101 20.38 8.36 -1.89
CA ARG A 101 19.85 9.71 -2.09
C ARG A 101 18.70 9.77 -3.10
N CYS A 102 17.70 8.88 -2.92
CA CYS A 102 16.56 8.82 -3.81
C CYS A 102 15.28 8.41 -3.07
N PHE A 103 14.13 8.74 -3.64
CA PHE A 103 12.85 8.18 -3.22
C PHE A 103 12.73 6.74 -3.72
N VAL A 104 12.07 5.90 -2.91
CA VAL A 104 11.72 4.52 -3.27
C VAL A 104 10.23 4.33 -3.04
N LEU A 105 9.50 4.06 -4.12
CA LEU A 105 8.06 3.93 -4.15
C LEU A 105 7.69 2.45 -4.22
N PHE A 106 6.75 2.03 -3.39
CA PHE A 106 6.22 0.67 -3.43
C PHE A 106 4.72 0.70 -3.78
N ASP A 107 4.33 -0.19 -4.67
CA ASP A 107 2.95 -0.44 -5.02
C ASP A 107 2.65 -1.94 -4.84
N LEU A 108 1.59 -2.26 -4.07
CA LEU A 108 1.26 -3.62 -3.66
C LEU A 108 0.06 -4.14 -4.46
N LYS A 109 0.26 -5.20 -5.24
CA LYS A 109 -0.79 -5.81 -6.04
C LYS A 109 -1.16 -7.20 -5.51
N ILE A 110 -2.42 -7.38 -5.16
CA ILE A 110 -2.93 -8.65 -4.61
C ILE A 110 -2.98 -9.76 -5.67
N GLY A 111 -3.01 -9.40 -6.95
CA GLY A 111 -3.14 -10.32 -8.08
C GLY A 111 -1.89 -10.44 -8.95
N GLN A 112 -2.14 -10.84 -10.19
CA GLN A 112 -1.14 -10.90 -11.24
C GLN A 112 -0.80 -9.49 -11.74
N LEU A 113 0.49 -9.23 -11.96
CA LEU A 113 0.98 -7.99 -12.56
C LEU A 113 0.43 -7.79 -13.97
N LYS A 114 -0.11 -6.60 -14.23
CA LYS A 114 -0.61 -6.16 -15.54
C LYS A 114 0.26 -5.03 -16.08
N HIS A 115 0.24 -4.83 -17.40
CA HIS A 115 0.93 -3.71 -18.05
C HIS A 115 0.47 -2.34 -17.53
N GLN A 116 -0.80 -2.22 -17.13
CA GLN A 116 -1.37 -1.01 -16.52
C GLN A 116 -0.70 -0.67 -15.18
N ASP A 117 -0.34 -1.67 -14.36
CA ASP A 117 0.33 -1.47 -13.08
C ASP A 117 1.74 -0.90 -13.28
N ILE A 118 2.43 -1.36 -14.32
CA ILE A 118 3.74 -0.85 -14.72
C ILE A 118 3.63 0.61 -15.19
N GLY A 119 2.64 0.90 -16.05
CA GLY A 119 2.37 2.27 -16.51
C GLY A 119 2.03 3.21 -15.36
N GLN A 120 1.26 2.74 -14.38
CA GLN A 120 0.95 3.50 -13.16
C GLN A 120 2.22 3.80 -12.35
N MET A 121 3.09 2.81 -12.14
CA MET A 121 4.36 3.02 -11.45
C MET A 121 5.28 3.98 -12.20
N GLN A 122 5.32 3.89 -13.53
CA GLN A 122 6.08 4.83 -14.36
C GLN A 122 5.63 6.28 -14.15
N MET A 123 4.33 6.50 -14.08
CA MET A 123 3.77 7.82 -13.80
C MET A 123 4.14 8.29 -12.38
N TYR A 124 4.13 7.43 -11.38
CA TYR A 124 4.53 7.76 -10.01
C TYR A 124 6.01 8.17 -9.96
N VAL A 125 6.89 7.38 -10.56
CA VAL A 125 8.33 7.68 -10.64
C VAL A 125 8.55 9.01 -11.36
N ASN A 126 7.92 9.22 -12.50
CA ASN A 126 8.01 10.49 -13.25
C ASN A 126 7.51 11.70 -12.45
N TYR A 127 6.43 11.54 -11.68
CA TYR A 127 5.92 12.60 -10.82
C TYR A 127 6.94 12.98 -9.74
N TYR A 128 7.50 11.98 -9.06
CA TYR A 128 8.51 12.21 -8.02
C TYR A 128 9.77 12.85 -8.61
N ASP A 129 10.26 12.38 -9.74
CA ASP A 129 11.45 12.90 -10.40
C ASP A 129 11.29 14.35 -10.88
N ARG A 130 10.09 14.72 -11.32
CA ARG A 130 9.84 16.05 -11.90
C ARG A 130 9.30 17.07 -10.91
N LYS A 131 8.67 16.63 -9.81
CA LYS A 131 7.91 17.51 -8.91
C LYS A 131 8.31 17.44 -7.44
N VAL A 132 8.96 16.35 -7.01
CA VAL A 132 9.20 16.09 -5.58
C VAL A 132 10.67 16.07 -5.23
N LYS A 133 11.50 15.32 -5.98
CA LYS A 133 12.92 15.21 -5.68
C LYS A 133 13.66 16.53 -5.91
N LEU A 134 14.77 16.72 -5.19
CA LEU A 134 15.68 17.83 -5.41
C LEU A 134 16.61 17.55 -6.62
N GLU A 135 17.21 18.59 -7.16
CA GLU A 135 18.08 18.47 -8.35
C GLU A 135 19.32 17.60 -8.10
N ASP A 136 19.84 17.61 -6.87
CA ASP A 136 21.01 16.84 -6.46
C ASP A 136 20.69 15.43 -5.98
N GLU A 137 19.42 15.01 -6.02
CA GLU A 137 19.00 13.64 -5.71
C GLU A 137 19.01 12.75 -6.94
N ASN A 138 19.29 11.47 -6.71
CA ASN A 138 19.26 10.46 -7.75
C ASN A 138 17.84 10.14 -8.21
N PRO A 139 17.67 9.53 -9.39
CA PRO A 139 16.36 9.14 -9.90
C PRO A 139 15.59 8.25 -8.93
N THR A 140 14.28 8.49 -8.85
CA THR A 140 13.35 7.73 -8.01
C THR A 140 13.28 6.27 -8.45
N VAL A 141 13.21 5.35 -7.51
CA VAL A 141 13.05 3.92 -7.76
C VAL A 141 11.61 3.51 -7.47
N GLY A 142 10.99 2.80 -8.40
CA GLY A 142 9.65 2.21 -8.26
C GLY A 142 9.73 0.69 -8.13
N ILE A 143 9.05 0.14 -7.13
CA ILE A 143 9.01 -1.30 -6.87
C ILE A 143 7.55 -1.76 -6.80
N ILE A 144 7.17 -2.67 -7.70
CA ILE A 144 5.86 -3.29 -7.69
C ILE A 144 6.00 -4.68 -7.04
N ILE A 145 5.27 -4.91 -5.97
CA ILE A 145 5.21 -6.19 -5.29
C ILE A 145 3.89 -6.86 -5.63
N CYS A 146 3.93 -8.03 -6.27
CA CYS A 146 2.74 -8.72 -6.76
C CYS A 146 2.76 -10.21 -6.39
N LYS A 147 1.59 -10.84 -6.42
CA LYS A 147 1.46 -12.28 -6.17
C LYS A 147 2.08 -13.11 -7.29
N ASP A 148 1.89 -12.67 -8.53
CA ASP A 148 2.43 -13.33 -9.71
C ASP A 148 2.83 -12.31 -10.79
N LYS A 149 3.89 -12.62 -11.52
CA LYS A 149 4.36 -11.80 -12.65
C LYS A 149 4.76 -12.71 -13.82
N LYS A 150 4.53 -12.24 -15.02
CA LYS A 150 5.11 -12.80 -16.25
C LYS A 150 6.24 -11.88 -16.67
N ASP A 151 7.46 -12.39 -16.69
CA ASP A 151 8.64 -11.58 -17.00
C ASP A 151 8.54 -10.94 -18.40
N ALA A 152 7.94 -11.66 -19.36
CA ALA A 152 7.67 -11.13 -20.69
C ALA A 152 6.80 -9.86 -20.70
N ILE A 153 5.84 -9.72 -19.77
CA ILE A 153 5.03 -8.49 -19.66
C ILE A 153 5.90 -7.33 -19.15
N VAL A 154 6.76 -7.59 -18.19
CA VAL A 154 7.68 -6.58 -17.64
C VAL A 154 8.65 -6.11 -18.73
N GLU A 155 9.30 -7.04 -19.43
CA GLU A 155 10.26 -6.75 -20.48
C GLU A 155 9.65 -5.99 -21.67
N MET A 156 8.41 -6.33 -22.04
CA MET A 156 7.73 -5.68 -23.17
C MET A 156 7.13 -4.30 -22.80
N THR A 157 6.90 -4.05 -21.54
CA THR A 157 6.27 -2.80 -21.08
C THR A 157 7.32 -1.74 -20.69
N LEU A 158 8.45 -2.17 -20.13
CA LEU A 158 9.52 -1.26 -19.73
C LEU A 158 10.51 -1.02 -20.88
N PRO A 159 11.08 0.19 -20.99
CA PRO A 159 12.18 0.46 -21.91
C PRO A 159 13.38 -0.46 -21.64
N LYS A 160 14.18 -0.76 -22.69
CA LYS A 160 15.37 -1.62 -22.56
C LYS A 160 16.44 -1.08 -21.62
N ASP A 161 16.50 0.24 -21.45
CA ASP A 161 17.39 0.97 -20.57
C ASP A 161 16.78 1.28 -19.20
N ASN A 162 15.65 0.63 -18.87
CA ASN A 162 15.00 0.82 -17.58
C ASN A 162 15.91 0.41 -16.42
N ASN A 163 16.15 1.34 -15.52
CA ASN A 163 16.93 1.16 -14.30
C ASN A 163 16.20 1.70 -13.04
N GLN A 164 14.94 2.09 -13.19
CA GLN A 164 14.17 2.72 -12.11
C GLN A 164 12.99 1.87 -11.63
N ILE A 165 12.40 1.00 -12.47
CA ILE A 165 11.20 0.26 -12.14
C ILE A 165 11.48 -1.23 -12.09
N PHE A 166 11.12 -1.84 -10.96
CA PHE A 166 11.33 -3.25 -10.68
C PHE A 166 10.01 -3.90 -10.25
N ALA A 167 9.81 -5.15 -10.66
CA ALA A 167 8.68 -5.96 -10.23
C ALA A 167 9.18 -7.22 -9.52
N SER A 168 8.67 -7.48 -8.32
CA SER A 168 9.01 -8.65 -7.52
C SER A 168 7.76 -9.42 -7.09
N LYS A 169 7.90 -10.75 -6.99
CA LYS A 169 6.87 -11.59 -6.38
C LYS A 169 7.06 -11.62 -4.87
N TYR A 170 5.97 -11.49 -4.12
CA TYR A 170 6.01 -11.80 -2.69
C TYR A 170 5.75 -13.29 -2.48
N GLN A 171 6.50 -13.91 -1.58
CA GLN A 171 6.22 -15.25 -1.12
C GLN A 171 5.39 -15.18 0.16
N THR A 172 4.16 -15.69 0.11
CA THR A 172 3.39 -15.96 1.33
C THR A 172 3.96 -17.23 1.98
N VAL A 173 4.86 -17.07 2.92
CA VAL A 173 5.20 -18.15 3.83
C VAL A 173 4.02 -18.27 4.79
N LEU A 174 3.08 -19.16 4.49
CA LEU A 174 2.11 -19.59 5.48
C LEU A 174 2.86 -20.35 6.56
N PRO A 175 2.68 -20.03 7.86
CA PRO A 175 3.21 -20.87 8.93
C PRO A 175 2.64 -22.28 8.72
N SER A 176 3.49 -23.29 8.65
CA SER A 176 3.07 -24.69 8.67
C SER A 176 2.25 -24.90 9.94
N LYS A 177 1.03 -25.41 9.79
CA LYS A 177 0.28 -25.94 10.91
C LYS A 177 1.04 -27.17 11.42
N GLU A 178 1.75 -27.03 12.53
CA GLU A 178 2.06 -28.18 13.39
C GLU A 178 0.83 -28.58 14.20
#